data_769049499fc75767730e572046348af8
#
_entry.id   769049499fc75767730e572046348af8
#
_cell.length_a   1.000
_cell.length_b   1.000
_cell.length_c   1.000
_cell.angle_alpha   90.00
_cell.angle_beta   90.00
_cell.angle_gamma   90.00
#
_symmetry.space_group_name_H-M   'P 1'
#
loop_
_entity.id
_entity.type
_entity.pdbx_description
1 polymer ?
#
loop_
_entity_poly.entity_id
_entity_poly.type
_entity_poly.pdbx_seq_one_letter_code
_entity_poly.pdbx_strand_id
1 'polypeptide(L)'
;MSEFKGKVDIQAVPLFVDALPVLQTLKNAGHEAVFVGGSVRDLVLGKEISDVDIATSATPEEVKGLFAHTVDVGIEHGTVLVLYHHESYEVTTFRTEGTYQDFRHPDSVTFVRSLEEDLMRRDFTINALALNDQEEIVDYFNGIEDLQQKTIRCVGNPMERFNEDALRMMRAVRFSGQLGFKIEDATFDAIRVLKENLERVAVERMKVEFEKMIVSPYRQLAFRAFVESELYHSCPDFKEAKDTLLKIGEFSLDSISITKAWVLFAYYERLNPSQLKAVLKNWKSSNEQISTILTGYKTLLARLEREWDAFLAYDCPEDLAIEVEELLYGIDKKVQLEAMKDVYLHLPIRSMKEIQIDGFGVKEALGLEKMGPIIGEVLQDLQSEILSGRLINENTEIFSWIRNNFNESK
;
A
#
# COMPACT_ATOMS: atom_id res chain seq x y z
N MET A 1 0.99 14.89 -28.45
CA MET A 1 -0.34 14.74 -27.81
C MET A 1 -1.34 15.45 -28.68
N SER A 2 -2.40 14.76 -29.15
CA SER A 2 -3.49 15.40 -29.92
C SER A 2 -4.19 16.41 -28.98
N GLU A 3 -4.55 17.56 -29.54
CA GLU A 3 -5.38 18.55 -28.85
C GLU A 3 -6.62 17.86 -28.25
N PHE A 4 -6.78 17.94 -26.94
CA PHE A 4 -7.96 17.40 -26.26
C PHE A 4 -9.19 18.23 -26.68
N LYS A 5 -10.16 17.60 -27.36
CA LYS A 5 -11.36 18.28 -27.89
C LYS A 5 -12.56 18.28 -26.94
N GLY A 6 -12.36 18.03 -25.64
CA GLY A 6 -13.44 18.07 -24.63
C GLY A 6 -14.36 16.84 -24.62
N LYS A 7 -14.20 15.90 -25.55
CA LYS A 7 -14.94 14.63 -25.58
C LYS A 7 -14.00 13.44 -25.44
N VAL A 8 -14.47 12.43 -24.71
CA VAL A 8 -13.77 11.15 -24.50
C VAL A 8 -14.68 10.01 -24.95
N ASP A 9 -14.11 8.93 -25.42
CA ASP A 9 -14.86 7.73 -25.80
C ASP A 9 -14.98 6.80 -24.60
N ILE A 10 -16.13 6.84 -23.92
CA ILE A 10 -16.44 5.93 -22.81
C ILE A 10 -16.82 4.54 -23.27
N GLN A 11 -17.24 4.36 -24.55
CA GLN A 11 -17.61 3.06 -25.10
C GLN A 11 -16.38 2.14 -25.26
N ALA A 12 -15.19 2.72 -25.34
CA ALA A 12 -13.94 1.96 -25.36
C ALA A 12 -13.53 1.41 -23.97
N VAL A 13 -14.22 1.79 -22.88
CA VAL A 13 -13.85 1.43 -21.49
C VAL A 13 -15.04 0.72 -20.82
N PRO A 14 -15.00 -0.62 -20.71
CA PRO A 14 -16.11 -1.41 -20.19
C PRO A 14 -16.64 -0.93 -18.82
N LEU A 15 -15.76 -0.52 -17.91
CA LEU A 15 -16.16 -0.05 -16.57
C LEU A 15 -17.11 1.17 -16.62
N PHE A 16 -16.91 2.10 -17.55
CA PHE A 16 -17.84 3.22 -17.73
C PHE A 16 -19.14 2.76 -18.36
N VAL A 17 -19.09 1.86 -19.35
CA VAL A 17 -20.29 1.30 -20.01
C VAL A 17 -21.16 0.58 -18.99
N ASP A 18 -20.56 -0.23 -18.13
CA ASP A 18 -21.27 -1.00 -17.10
C ASP A 18 -21.86 -0.09 -15.99
N ALA A 19 -21.25 1.07 -15.74
CA ALA A 19 -21.73 2.07 -14.79
C ALA A 19 -22.81 3.02 -15.36
N LEU A 20 -22.92 3.14 -16.69
CA LEU A 20 -23.91 4.03 -17.33
C LEU A 20 -25.36 3.82 -16.86
N PRO A 21 -25.88 2.59 -16.70
CA PRO A 21 -27.24 2.37 -16.23
C PRO A 21 -27.49 2.96 -14.83
N VAL A 22 -26.48 2.93 -13.93
CA VAL A 22 -26.59 3.54 -12.60
C VAL A 22 -26.72 5.06 -12.73
N LEU A 23 -25.84 5.66 -13.52
CA LEU A 23 -25.89 7.11 -13.79
C LEU A 23 -27.20 7.52 -14.46
N GLN A 24 -27.69 6.78 -15.45
CA GLN A 24 -28.95 7.05 -16.15
C GLN A 24 -30.18 6.90 -15.22
N THR A 25 -30.16 5.95 -14.28
CA THR A 25 -31.23 5.77 -13.29
C THR A 25 -31.38 7.04 -12.44
N LEU A 26 -30.28 7.60 -11.96
CA LEU A 26 -30.27 8.86 -11.21
C LEU A 26 -30.81 10.04 -12.04
N LYS A 27 -30.35 10.17 -13.29
CA LYS A 27 -30.76 11.22 -14.21
C LYS A 27 -32.24 11.11 -14.56
N ASN A 28 -32.75 9.90 -14.81
CA ASN A 28 -34.19 9.69 -15.12
C ASN A 28 -35.10 10.02 -13.93
N ALA A 29 -34.57 9.93 -12.69
CA ALA A 29 -35.27 10.39 -11.48
C ALA A 29 -35.19 11.90 -11.26
N GLY A 30 -34.55 12.65 -12.17
CA GLY A 30 -34.47 14.12 -12.13
C GLY A 30 -33.25 14.66 -11.37
N HIS A 31 -32.27 13.80 -11.04
CA HIS A 31 -31.06 14.23 -10.38
C HIS A 31 -29.93 14.45 -11.39
N GLU A 32 -29.05 15.38 -11.08
CA GLU A 32 -27.76 15.46 -11.79
C GLU A 32 -26.88 14.29 -11.37
N ALA A 33 -26.21 13.64 -12.32
CA ALA A 33 -25.27 12.56 -12.06
C ALA A 33 -24.14 12.57 -13.10
N VAL A 34 -22.91 12.39 -12.62
CA VAL A 34 -21.68 12.43 -13.43
C VAL A 34 -20.65 11.42 -12.88
N PHE A 35 -19.77 10.94 -13.73
CA PHE A 35 -18.56 10.27 -13.30
C PHE A 35 -17.54 11.28 -12.82
N VAL A 36 -16.74 10.94 -11.81
CA VAL A 36 -15.81 11.90 -11.18
C VAL A 36 -14.48 11.26 -10.76
N GLY A 37 -13.53 12.10 -10.43
CA GLY A 37 -12.33 11.71 -9.70
C GLY A 37 -11.23 11.04 -10.54
N GLY A 38 -10.61 10.03 -9.95
CA GLY A 38 -9.45 9.36 -10.53
C GLY A 38 -9.71 8.69 -11.86
N SER A 39 -10.89 8.09 -12.02
CA SER A 39 -11.30 7.41 -13.27
C SER A 39 -11.39 8.38 -14.46
N VAL A 40 -11.94 9.58 -14.26
CA VAL A 40 -12.04 10.59 -15.32
C VAL A 40 -10.65 11.10 -15.71
N ARG A 41 -9.78 11.38 -14.73
CA ARG A 41 -8.38 11.73 -14.98
C ARG A 41 -7.65 10.65 -15.79
N ASP A 42 -7.78 9.40 -15.36
CA ASP A 42 -7.05 8.27 -15.95
C ASP A 42 -7.58 7.94 -17.35
N LEU A 43 -8.88 8.15 -17.60
CA LEU A 43 -9.47 8.09 -18.94
C LEU A 43 -8.83 9.14 -19.89
N VAL A 44 -8.72 10.39 -19.43
CA VAL A 44 -8.08 11.47 -20.22
C VAL A 44 -6.62 11.17 -20.52
N LEU A 45 -5.92 10.53 -19.56
CA LEU A 45 -4.51 10.15 -19.71
C LEU A 45 -4.31 8.86 -20.52
N GLY A 46 -5.39 8.15 -20.88
CA GLY A 46 -5.31 6.84 -21.56
C GLY A 46 -4.66 5.77 -20.67
N LYS A 47 -4.85 5.86 -19.34
CA LYS A 47 -4.36 4.88 -18.37
C LYS A 47 -5.41 3.83 -18.07
N GLU A 48 -4.99 2.71 -17.51
CA GLU A 48 -5.86 1.68 -16.99
C GLU A 48 -6.71 2.25 -15.83
N ILE A 49 -8.00 1.90 -15.83
CA ILE A 49 -9.00 2.35 -14.86
C ILE A 49 -9.40 1.15 -14.03
N SER A 50 -9.35 1.28 -12.70
CA SER A 50 -9.67 0.21 -11.74
C SER A 50 -11.09 0.27 -11.22
N ASP A 51 -11.63 1.47 -11.07
CA ASP A 51 -12.93 1.77 -10.46
C ASP A 51 -13.55 3.02 -11.08
N VAL A 52 -14.84 3.17 -10.94
CA VAL A 52 -15.59 4.33 -11.45
C VAL A 52 -16.49 4.87 -10.35
N ASP A 53 -16.24 6.12 -9.96
CA ASP A 53 -17.03 6.84 -8.98
C ASP A 53 -18.11 7.69 -9.64
N ILE A 54 -19.31 7.72 -9.06
CA ILE A 54 -20.42 8.57 -9.48
C ILE A 54 -20.69 9.62 -8.42
N ALA A 55 -20.80 10.87 -8.83
CA ALA A 55 -21.31 11.95 -7.99
C ALA A 55 -22.70 12.41 -8.47
N THR A 56 -23.59 12.73 -7.53
CA THR A 56 -24.99 13.06 -7.85
C THR A 56 -25.56 14.16 -6.95
N SER A 57 -26.55 14.86 -7.45
CA SER A 57 -27.37 15.77 -6.64
C SER A 57 -28.43 15.06 -5.79
N ALA A 58 -28.61 13.72 -5.96
CA ALA A 58 -29.50 12.93 -5.11
C ALA A 58 -28.91 12.79 -3.70
N THR A 59 -29.75 12.93 -2.67
CA THR A 59 -29.34 12.60 -1.29
C THR A 59 -29.14 11.10 -1.11
N PRO A 60 -28.45 10.64 -0.06
CA PRO A 60 -28.29 9.21 0.20
C PRO A 60 -29.61 8.45 0.27
N GLU A 61 -30.65 9.04 0.86
CA GLU A 61 -31.99 8.47 0.96
C GLU A 61 -32.66 8.36 -0.42
N GLU A 62 -32.52 9.38 -1.27
CA GLU A 62 -33.03 9.37 -2.64
C GLU A 62 -32.29 8.28 -3.46
N VAL A 63 -30.96 8.13 -3.33
CA VAL A 63 -30.19 7.04 -3.97
C VAL A 63 -30.71 5.68 -3.51
N LYS A 64 -30.87 5.46 -2.20
CA LYS A 64 -31.38 4.19 -1.65
C LYS A 64 -32.82 3.89 -2.11
N GLY A 65 -33.61 4.91 -2.38
CA GLY A 65 -34.96 4.74 -2.93
C GLY A 65 -35.01 4.32 -4.40
N LEU A 66 -33.94 4.58 -5.16
CA LEU A 66 -33.87 4.30 -6.60
C LEU A 66 -33.29 2.91 -6.93
N PHE A 67 -32.51 2.32 -6.02
CA PHE A 67 -31.83 1.06 -6.26
C PHE A 67 -32.25 -0.02 -5.26
N ALA A 68 -32.48 -1.24 -5.78
CA ALA A 68 -32.98 -2.37 -4.98
C ALA A 68 -31.96 -2.89 -3.96
N HIS A 69 -30.67 -2.76 -4.27
CA HIS A 69 -29.58 -3.25 -3.42
C HIS A 69 -28.52 -2.17 -3.20
N THR A 70 -28.42 -1.70 -1.96
CA THR A 70 -27.46 -0.68 -1.54
C THR A 70 -26.83 -1.06 -0.21
N VAL A 71 -25.59 -0.57 0.04
CA VAL A 71 -24.88 -0.74 1.30
C VAL A 71 -24.39 0.63 1.78
N ASP A 72 -24.61 0.92 3.06
CA ASP A 72 -24.15 2.15 3.69
C ASP A 72 -22.64 2.02 4.01
N VAL A 73 -21.79 2.68 3.23
CA VAL A 73 -20.32 2.64 3.40
C VAL A 73 -19.73 3.97 3.89
N GLY A 74 -20.55 5.00 4.03
CA GLY A 74 -20.12 6.35 4.44
C GLY A 74 -21.28 7.33 4.33
N ILE A 75 -22.46 6.92 4.78
CA ILE A 75 -23.70 7.70 4.63
C ILE A 75 -23.62 9.09 5.28
N GLU A 76 -22.88 9.19 6.40
CA GLU A 76 -22.57 10.46 7.07
C GLU A 76 -21.75 11.41 6.21
N HIS A 77 -21.03 10.86 5.22
CA HIS A 77 -20.26 11.58 4.21
C HIS A 77 -20.95 11.61 2.85
N GLY A 78 -22.19 11.11 2.76
CA GLY A 78 -22.99 11.13 1.54
C GLY A 78 -22.71 10.02 0.55
N THR A 79 -21.95 8.98 0.91
CA THR A 79 -21.61 7.87 0.00
C THR A 79 -22.47 6.64 0.26
N VAL A 80 -23.09 6.13 -0.79
CA VAL A 80 -23.85 4.88 -0.81
C VAL A 80 -23.24 3.96 -1.86
N LEU A 81 -22.99 2.71 -1.49
CA LEU A 81 -22.56 1.68 -2.43
C LEU A 81 -23.79 1.07 -3.10
N VAL A 82 -23.91 1.25 -4.40
CA VAL A 82 -24.97 0.66 -5.23
C VAL A 82 -24.49 -0.65 -5.81
N LEU A 83 -25.19 -1.76 -5.53
CA LEU A 83 -24.91 -3.06 -6.12
C LEU A 83 -25.78 -3.23 -7.37
N TYR A 84 -25.14 -3.33 -8.53
CA TYR A 84 -25.81 -3.42 -9.83
C TYR A 84 -25.11 -4.42 -10.75
N HIS A 85 -25.84 -5.44 -11.24
CA HIS A 85 -25.31 -6.50 -12.13
C HIS A 85 -24.00 -7.17 -11.66
N HIS A 86 -23.92 -7.52 -10.35
CA HIS A 86 -22.76 -8.15 -9.69
C HIS A 86 -21.55 -7.22 -9.49
N GLU A 87 -21.65 -5.95 -9.88
CA GLU A 87 -20.66 -4.91 -9.65
C GLU A 87 -21.12 -3.96 -8.52
N SER A 88 -20.19 -3.21 -7.99
CA SER A 88 -20.45 -2.22 -6.94
C SER A 88 -19.96 -0.84 -7.37
N TYR A 89 -20.79 0.17 -7.19
CA TYR A 89 -20.51 1.55 -7.58
C TYR A 89 -20.65 2.47 -6.38
N GLU A 90 -19.61 3.26 -6.10
CA GLU A 90 -19.71 4.33 -5.10
C GLU A 90 -20.47 5.51 -5.69
N VAL A 91 -21.63 5.80 -5.10
CA VAL A 91 -22.48 6.95 -5.47
C VAL A 91 -22.43 7.94 -4.32
N THR A 92 -21.82 9.10 -4.57
CA THR A 92 -21.63 10.15 -3.56
C THR A 92 -22.49 11.35 -3.87
N THR A 93 -23.26 11.80 -2.89
CA THR A 93 -24.04 13.04 -2.97
C THR A 93 -23.13 14.25 -3.06
N PHE A 94 -23.42 15.21 -3.94
CA PHE A 94 -22.74 16.52 -3.97
C PHE A 94 -22.77 17.16 -2.60
N ARG A 95 -21.62 17.62 -2.14
CA ARG A 95 -21.52 18.19 -0.80
C ARG A 95 -20.52 19.32 -0.74
N THR A 96 -20.74 20.21 0.20
CA THR A 96 -19.73 21.12 0.74
C THR A 96 -19.33 20.64 2.13
N GLU A 97 -18.17 21.02 2.53
CA GLU A 97 -17.60 20.65 3.82
C GLU A 97 -17.45 21.92 4.65
N GLY A 98 -17.92 21.87 5.89
CA GLY A 98 -17.80 22.99 6.83
C GLY A 98 -16.35 23.20 7.30
N THR A 99 -16.18 23.93 8.40
CA THR A 99 -14.84 24.15 8.98
C THR A 99 -14.27 22.85 9.53
N TYR A 100 -12.94 22.69 9.39
CA TYR A 100 -12.21 21.52 9.89
C TYR A 100 -11.55 21.87 11.20
N GLN A 101 -11.87 21.14 12.29
CA GLN A 101 -11.26 21.35 13.60
C GLN A 101 -10.08 20.42 13.85
N ASP A 102 -10.05 19.26 13.20
CA ASP A 102 -9.06 18.20 13.44
C ASP A 102 -8.20 17.85 12.20
N PHE A 103 -8.18 18.71 11.18
CA PHE A 103 -7.46 18.48 9.90
C PHE A 103 -7.90 17.23 9.14
N ARG A 104 -9.14 16.75 9.39
CA ARG A 104 -9.69 15.56 8.72
C ARG A 104 -11.19 15.61 8.51
N HIS A 105 -11.94 15.90 9.59
CA HIS A 105 -13.39 15.87 9.55
C HIS A 105 -13.93 17.28 9.54
N PRO A 106 -14.75 17.61 8.55
CA PRO A 106 -15.51 18.84 8.63
C PRO A 106 -16.50 18.77 9.80
N ASP A 107 -16.70 19.86 10.50
CA ASP A 107 -17.70 19.96 11.58
C ASP A 107 -19.11 19.63 11.08
N SER A 108 -19.37 19.86 9.81
CA SER A 108 -20.62 19.55 9.14
C SER A 108 -20.40 19.22 7.67
N VAL A 109 -21.19 18.29 7.18
CA VAL A 109 -21.34 18.01 5.75
C VAL A 109 -22.69 18.55 5.33
N THR A 110 -22.70 19.44 4.35
CA THR A 110 -23.94 19.99 3.78
C THR A 110 -24.11 19.46 2.37
N PHE A 111 -25.17 18.72 2.13
CA PHE A 111 -25.51 18.27 0.80
C PHE A 111 -25.94 19.45 -0.06
N VAL A 112 -25.35 19.56 -1.24
CA VAL A 112 -25.64 20.65 -2.19
C VAL A 112 -26.16 20.07 -3.51
N ARG A 113 -26.66 20.92 -4.36
CA ARG A 113 -27.15 20.51 -5.67
C ARG A 113 -26.21 20.96 -6.81
N SER A 114 -25.12 21.63 -6.48
CA SER A 114 -24.16 22.18 -7.42
C SER A 114 -22.96 21.26 -7.57
N LEU A 115 -22.71 20.79 -8.78
CA LEU A 115 -21.50 20.04 -9.12
C LEU A 115 -20.24 20.88 -8.92
N GLU A 116 -20.28 22.18 -9.26
CA GLU A 116 -19.13 23.07 -9.08
C GLU A 116 -18.68 23.14 -7.62
N GLU A 117 -19.61 23.24 -6.68
CA GLU A 117 -19.33 23.25 -5.24
C GLU A 117 -18.71 21.92 -4.78
N ASP A 118 -19.19 20.77 -5.28
CA ASP A 118 -18.59 19.47 -4.96
C ASP A 118 -17.16 19.34 -5.51
N LEU A 119 -16.93 19.82 -6.74
CA LEU A 119 -15.59 19.78 -7.34
C LEU A 119 -14.61 20.76 -6.67
N MET A 120 -15.11 21.90 -6.15
CA MET A 120 -14.30 22.91 -5.48
C MET A 120 -13.66 22.39 -4.18
N ARG A 121 -14.30 21.48 -3.44
CA ARG A 121 -13.73 20.91 -2.20
C ARG A 121 -12.66 19.86 -2.43
N ARG A 122 -12.45 19.41 -3.66
CA ARG A 122 -11.47 18.38 -4.01
C ARG A 122 -10.04 18.87 -3.83
N ASP A 123 -9.09 17.93 -3.82
CA ASP A 123 -7.69 18.21 -3.53
C ASP A 123 -6.99 18.96 -4.69
N PHE A 124 -7.02 18.37 -5.90
CA PHE A 124 -6.27 18.88 -7.06
C PHE A 124 -7.16 19.03 -8.28
N THR A 125 -6.81 20.00 -9.12
CA THR A 125 -7.54 20.30 -10.37
C THR A 125 -7.67 19.08 -11.27
N ILE A 126 -6.63 18.25 -11.37
CA ILE A 126 -6.61 17.02 -12.16
C ILE A 126 -7.57 15.94 -11.64
N ASN A 127 -8.05 16.05 -10.41
CA ASN A 127 -9.05 15.16 -9.79
C ASN A 127 -10.43 15.84 -9.65
N ALA A 128 -10.53 17.13 -10.01
CA ALA A 128 -11.75 17.91 -9.98
C ALA A 128 -12.41 18.00 -11.37
N LEU A 129 -12.35 16.88 -12.09
CA LEU A 129 -12.98 16.70 -13.40
C LEU A 129 -14.22 15.84 -13.24
N ALA A 130 -15.27 16.15 -14.00
CA ALA A 130 -16.45 15.31 -14.12
C ALA A 130 -16.70 14.93 -15.58
N LEU A 131 -17.38 13.80 -15.80
CA LEU A 131 -17.72 13.30 -17.14
C LEU A 131 -19.20 12.94 -17.15
N ASN A 132 -19.92 13.50 -18.12
CA ASN A 132 -21.35 13.23 -18.29
C ASN A 132 -21.61 12.04 -19.24
N ASP A 133 -22.87 11.63 -19.35
CA ASP A 133 -23.32 10.55 -20.24
C ASP A 133 -23.33 10.92 -21.75
N GLN A 134 -23.03 12.18 -22.09
CA GLN A 134 -22.78 12.63 -23.46
C GLN A 134 -21.31 12.62 -23.84
N GLU A 135 -20.46 12.00 -23.00
CA GLU A 135 -19.01 11.90 -23.21
C GLU A 135 -18.30 13.26 -23.12
N GLU A 136 -18.90 14.24 -22.47
CA GLU A 136 -18.34 15.58 -22.31
C GLU A 136 -17.72 15.73 -20.94
N ILE A 137 -16.50 16.29 -20.89
CA ILE A 137 -15.84 16.61 -19.63
C ILE A 137 -16.26 17.98 -19.17
N VAL A 138 -16.65 18.03 -17.89
CA VAL A 138 -16.92 19.26 -17.15
C VAL A 138 -15.70 19.61 -16.33
N ASP A 139 -15.12 20.76 -16.61
CA ASP A 139 -13.87 21.24 -15.99
C ASP A 139 -14.00 22.72 -15.59
N TYR A 140 -14.24 22.96 -14.29
CA TYR A 140 -14.37 24.32 -13.75
C TYR A 140 -13.03 24.93 -13.31
N PHE A 141 -11.99 24.10 -13.14
CA PHE A 141 -10.75 24.49 -12.48
C PHE A 141 -9.49 24.30 -13.33
N ASN A 142 -9.66 24.18 -14.66
CA ASN A 142 -8.56 23.99 -15.63
C ASN A 142 -7.74 22.70 -15.42
N GLY A 143 -8.38 21.63 -14.92
CA GLY A 143 -7.73 20.35 -14.69
C GLY A 143 -7.21 19.69 -15.97
N ILE A 144 -7.89 19.89 -17.11
CA ILE A 144 -7.41 19.41 -18.42
C ILE A 144 -6.10 20.09 -18.82
N GLU A 145 -6.00 21.41 -18.63
CA GLU A 145 -4.76 22.14 -18.89
C GLU A 145 -3.63 21.62 -18.00
N ASP A 146 -3.89 21.43 -16.72
CA ASP A 146 -2.91 20.89 -15.77
C ASP A 146 -2.50 19.44 -16.12
N LEU A 147 -3.41 18.61 -16.64
CA LEU A 147 -3.06 17.28 -17.19
C LEU A 147 -2.14 17.37 -18.38
N GLN A 148 -2.40 18.30 -19.31
CA GLN A 148 -1.55 18.52 -20.50
C GLN A 148 -0.16 19.04 -20.10
N GLN A 149 -0.11 19.96 -19.12
CA GLN A 149 1.13 20.53 -18.58
C GLN A 149 1.84 19.60 -17.61
N LYS A 150 1.25 18.44 -17.27
CA LYS A 150 1.76 17.51 -16.27
C LYS A 150 2.01 18.19 -14.92
N THR A 151 1.02 18.90 -14.43
CA THR A 151 1.10 19.73 -13.24
C THR A 151 0.09 19.28 -12.19
N ILE A 152 0.52 19.18 -10.93
CA ILE A 152 -0.34 18.95 -9.75
C ILE A 152 -0.57 20.31 -9.10
N ARG A 153 -1.78 20.82 -9.19
CA ARG A 153 -2.21 22.10 -8.63
C ARG A 153 -3.39 21.86 -7.70
N CYS A 154 -3.39 22.50 -6.52
CA CYS A 154 -4.56 22.53 -5.65
C CYS A 154 -5.74 23.21 -6.33
N VAL A 155 -6.96 22.76 -6.01
CA VAL A 155 -8.17 23.49 -6.34
C VAL A 155 -8.25 24.71 -5.43
N GLY A 156 -8.34 25.91 -6.00
CA GLY A 156 -8.39 27.18 -5.23
C GLY A 156 -7.08 27.51 -4.51
N ASN A 157 -7.16 27.90 -3.25
CA ASN A 157 -6.01 28.34 -2.45
C ASN A 157 -5.34 27.14 -1.74
N PRO A 158 -4.10 26.76 -2.05
CA PRO A 158 -3.44 25.64 -1.42
C PRO A 158 -3.26 25.79 0.09
N MET A 159 -3.08 26.99 0.61
CA MET A 159 -3.00 27.24 2.06
C MET A 159 -4.30 26.84 2.77
N GLU A 160 -5.44 27.15 2.19
CA GLU A 160 -6.74 26.77 2.73
C GLU A 160 -6.94 25.27 2.63
N ARG A 161 -6.71 24.69 1.45
CA ARG A 161 -6.89 23.24 1.19
C ARG A 161 -6.07 22.35 2.13
N PHE A 162 -4.82 22.72 2.43
CA PHE A 162 -3.96 21.96 3.33
C PHE A 162 -4.26 22.18 4.81
N ASN A 163 -4.86 23.33 5.17
CA ASN A 163 -5.40 23.52 6.51
C ASN A 163 -6.70 22.76 6.77
N GLU A 164 -7.50 22.43 5.73
CA GLU A 164 -8.66 21.58 5.85
C GLU A 164 -8.25 20.11 6.07
N ASP A 165 -7.46 19.55 5.19
CA ASP A 165 -6.92 18.18 5.33
C ASP A 165 -5.43 18.18 4.99
N ALA A 166 -4.62 18.13 6.03
CA ALA A 166 -3.15 18.14 5.89
C ALA A 166 -2.60 16.92 5.15
N LEU A 167 -3.36 15.79 5.07
CA LEU A 167 -2.97 14.64 4.26
C LEU A 167 -2.87 14.98 2.78
N ARG A 168 -3.58 16.00 2.30
CA ARG A 168 -3.47 16.46 0.90
C ARG A 168 -2.05 16.83 0.51
N MET A 169 -1.20 17.24 1.46
CA MET A 169 0.24 17.47 1.22
C MET A 169 0.96 16.16 0.81
N MET A 170 0.75 15.06 1.54
CA MET A 170 1.30 13.76 1.15
C MET A 170 0.70 13.25 -0.16
N ARG A 171 -0.57 13.50 -0.40
CA ARG A 171 -1.23 13.16 -1.66
C ARG A 171 -0.60 13.88 -2.85
N ALA A 172 -0.25 15.18 -2.74
CA ALA A 172 0.45 15.92 -3.79
C ALA A 172 1.78 15.25 -4.16
N VAL A 173 2.58 14.93 -3.13
CA VAL A 173 3.85 14.23 -3.30
C VAL A 173 3.66 12.85 -3.93
N ARG A 174 2.71 12.07 -3.45
CA ARG A 174 2.39 10.76 -4.02
C ARG A 174 1.93 10.83 -5.48
N PHE A 175 1.06 11.79 -5.83
CA PHE A 175 0.63 11.97 -7.21
C PHE A 175 1.78 12.35 -8.15
N SER A 176 2.77 13.10 -7.65
CA SER A 176 4.01 13.35 -8.41
C SER A 176 4.69 12.04 -8.80
N GLY A 177 4.81 11.09 -7.88
CA GLY A 177 5.36 9.77 -8.15
C GLY A 177 4.46 8.87 -9.00
N GLN A 178 3.15 8.95 -8.81
CA GLN A 178 2.19 8.11 -9.54
C GLN A 178 2.03 8.53 -11.01
N LEU A 179 2.03 9.83 -11.27
CA LEU A 179 1.73 10.40 -12.58
C LEU A 179 2.98 10.86 -13.34
N GLY A 180 4.10 11.07 -12.66
CA GLY A 180 5.29 11.68 -13.23
C GLY A 180 5.12 13.19 -13.47
N PHE A 181 4.29 13.85 -12.65
CA PHE A 181 3.95 15.27 -12.78
C PHE A 181 4.75 16.10 -11.77
N LYS A 182 5.01 17.35 -12.11
CA LYS A 182 5.56 18.32 -11.17
C LYS A 182 4.45 18.90 -10.29
N ILE A 183 4.78 19.25 -9.04
CA ILE A 183 3.89 20.02 -8.19
C ILE A 183 4.05 21.49 -8.57
N GLU A 184 2.94 22.20 -8.70
CA GLU A 184 2.94 23.64 -8.99
C GLU A 184 3.59 24.42 -7.84
N ASP A 185 4.33 25.48 -8.17
CA ASP A 185 5.19 26.17 -7.21
C ASP A 185 4.41 26.71 -5.98
N ALA A 186 3.25 27.33 -6.17
CA ALA A 186 2.44 27.84 -5.05
C ALA A 186 1.89 26.70 -4.17
N THR A 187 1.52 25.55 -4.80
CA THR A 187 1.11 24.34 -4.10
C THR A 187 2.27 23.75 -3.30
N PHE A 188 3.48 23.71 -3.88
CA PHE A 188 4.69 23.22 -3.22
C PHE A 188 5.14 24.11 -2.06
N ASP A 189 5.10 25.42 -2.23
CA ASP A 189 5.43 26.37 -1.17
C ASP A 189 4.46 26.27 0.00
N ALA A 190 3.16 26.05 -0.27
CA ALA A 190 2.18 25.80 0.79
C ALA A 190 2.48 24.51 1.58
N ILE A 191 2.97 23.44 0.93
CA ILE A 191 3.43 22.23 1.63
C ILE A 191 4.57 22.58 2.59
N ARG A 192 5.56 23.33 2.14
CA ARG A 192 6.72 23.73 2.97
C ARG A 192 6.31 24.55 4.19
N VAL A 193 5.35 25.45 4.02
CA VAL A 193 4.84 26.31 5.11
C VAL A 193 4.01 25.53 6.12
N LEU A 194 3.18 24.58 5.65
CA LEU A 194 2.19 23.89 6.48
C LEU A 194 2.60 22.46 6.88
N LYS A 195 3.80 22.01 6.55
CA LYS A 195 4.28 20.64 6.79
C LYS A 195 4.00 20.10 8.20
N GLU A 196 4.13 20.94 9.23
CA GLU A 196 3.91 20.56 10.63
C GLU A 196 2.46 20.16 10.92
N ASN A 197 1.48 20.63 10.12
CA ASN A 197 0.10 20.21 10.27
C ASN A 197 -0.08 18.70 10.02
N LEU A 198 0.85 18.07 9.29
CA LEU A 198 0.81 16.63 9.06
C LEU A 198 0.90 15.81 10.36
N GLU A 199 1.57 16.31 11.40
CA GLU A 199 1.68 15.64 12.71
C GLU A 199 0.30 15.38 13.37
N ARG A 200 -0.74 16.10 12.94
CA ARG A 200 -2.12 15.94 13.43
C ARG A 200 -2.91 14.88 12.67
N VAL A 201 -2.36 14.38 11.57
CA VAL A 201 -3.00 13.34 10.76
C VAL A 201 -2.72 11.97 11.35
N ALA A 202 -3.73 11.09 11.37
CA ALA A 202 -3.55 9.71 11.81
C ALA A 202 -2.47 8.98 10.98
N VAL A 203 -1.55 8.30 11.66
CA VAL A 203 -0.40 7.64 11.03
C VAL A 203 -0.85 6.58 10.01
N GLU A 204 -1.97 5.93 10.24
CA GLU A 204 -2.56 4.95 9.33
C GLU A 204 -2.86 5.57 7.95
N ARG A 205 -3.35 6.82 7.91
CA ARG A 205 -3.60 7.54 6.66
C ARG A 205 -2.28 7.94 5.98
N MET A 206 -1.30 8.44 6.74
CA MET A 206 0.04 8.76 6.21
C MET A 206 0.69 7.53 5.62
N LYS A 207 0.58 6.37 6.29
CA LYS A 207 1.12 5.10 5.83
C LYS A 207 0.59 4.70 4.45
N VAL A 208 -0.72 4.81 4.24
CA VAL A 208 -1.35 4.48 2.95
C VAL A 208 -0.75 5.34 1.83
N GLU A 209 -0.58 6.63 2.04
CA GLU A 209 0.01 7.52 1.03
C GLU A 209 1.51 7.22 0.82
N PHE A 210 2.25 6.95 1.90
CA PHE A 210 3.67 6.60 1.83
C PHE A 210 3.89 5.27 1.11
N GLU A 211 3.12 4.23 1.41
CA GLU A 211 3.21 2.94 0.72
C GLU A 211 2.88 3.05 -0.78
N LYS A 212 1.88 3.84 -1.14
CA LYS A 212 1.57 4.14 -2.55
C LYS A 212 2.69 4.95 -3.23
N MET A 213 3.38 5.81 -2.50
CA MET A 213 4.53 6.55 -3.00
C MET A 213 5.71 5.60 -3.32
N ILE A 214 5.98 4.63 -2.43
CA ILE A 214 7.03 3.61 -2.62
C ILE A 214 6.85 2.86 -3.95
N VAL A 215 5.65 2.35 -4.19
CA VAL A 215 5.37 1.52 -5.38
C VAL A 215 5.10 2.33 -6.65
N SER A 216 5.17 3.65 -6.57
CA SER A 216 4.91 4.53 -7.70
C SER A 216 5.97 4.39 -8.80
N PRO A 217 5.57 4.42 -10.10
CA PRO A 217 6.51 4.26 -11.22
C PRO A 217 7.54 5.40 -11.32
N TYR A 218 7.20 6.59 -10.85
CA TYR A 218 8.10 7.75 -10.79
C TYR A 218 8.47 8.09 -9.33
N ARG A 219 8.68 7.06 -8.48
CA ARG A 219 8.96 7.25 -7.05
C ARG A 219 10.10 8.22 -6.76
N GLN A 220 11.08 8.30 -7.65
CA GLN A 220 12.19 9.26 -7.50
C GLN A 220 11.68 10.71 -7.39
N LEU A 221 10.69 11.09 -8.20
CA LEU A 221 10.10 12.44 -8.12
C LEU A 221 9.37 12.64 -6.80
N ALA A 222 8.61 11.64 -6.35
CA ALA A 222 7.89 11.72 -5.08
C ALA A 222 8.85 11.84 -3.89
N PHE A 223 9.84 10.96 -3.78
CA PHE A 223 10.80 11.02 -2.69
C PHE A 223 11.62 12.31 -2.69
N ARG A 224 11.98 12.83 -3.86
CA ARG A 224 12.63 14.15 -3.98
C ARG A 224 11.70 15.26 -3.48
N ALA A 225 10.46 15.33 -3.93
CA ALA A 225 9.49 16.31 -3.47
C ALA A 225 9.21 16.18 -1.96
N PHE A 226 9.13 14.96 -1.43
CA PHE A 226 8.94 14.67 -0.01
C PHE A 226 10.08 15.23 0.85
N VAL A 227 11.31 15.08 0.37
CA VAL A 227 12.51 15.57 1.06
C VAL A 227 12.68 17.08 0.88
N GLU A 228 12.54 17.62 -0.33
CA GLU A 228 12.71 19.06 -0.62
C GLU A 228 11.64 19.93 0.05
N SER A 229 10.44 19.42 0.24
CA SER A 229 9.38 20.08 1.01
C SER A 229 9.58 19.97 2.52
N GLU A 230 10.52 19.15 2.97
CA GLU A 230 10.74 18.80 4.39
C GLU A 230 9.53 18.13 5.07
N LEU A 231 8.56 17.66 4.29
CA LEU A 231 7.34 17.03 4.82
C LEU A 231 7.63 15.75 5.62
N TYR A 232 8.73 15.06 5.30
CA TYR A 232 9.19 13.86 6.00
C TYR A 232 9.51 14.10 7.48
N HIS A 233 9.87 15.33 7.88
CA HIS A 233 10.13 15.66 9.29
C HIS A 233 8.91 15.46 10.20
N SER A 234 7.71 15.58 9.64
CA SER A 234 6.45 15.40 10.35
C SER A 234 5.93 13.97 10.31
N CYS A 235 6.72 13.04 9.76
CA CYS A 235 6.40 11.61 9.75
C CYS A 235 7.14 10.86 10.87
N PRO A 236 6.56 9.78 11.43
CA PRO A 236 7.21 8.99 12.46
C PRO A 236 8.59 8.49 12.03
N ASP A 237 9.59 8.64 12.89
CA ASP A 237 10.96 8.11 12.73
C ASP A 237 11.75 8.58 11.49
N PHE A 238 11.24 9.57 10.71
CA PHE A 238 11.89 10.02 9.48
C PHE A 238 12.73 11.29 9.63
N LYS A 239 12.67 11.95 10.76
CA LYS A 239 13.27 13.28 10.96
C LYS A 239 14.73 13.40 10.51
N GLU A 240 15.53 12.38 10.72
CA GLU A 240 16.95 12.33 10.33
C GLU A 240 17.19 11.47 9.07
N ALA A 241 16.14 10.89 8.46
CA ALA A 241 16.26 9.89 7.41
C ALA A 241 16.35 10.46 5.98
N LYS A 242 16.72 11.74 5.82
CA LYS A 242 16.79 12.44 4.52
C LYS A 242 17.50 11.63 3.45
N ASP A 243 18.74 11.25 3.72
CA ASP A 243 19.59 10.55 2.74
C ASP A 243 19.06 9.15 2.43
N THR A 244 18.51 8.49 3.42
CA THR A 244 17.88 7.16 3.26
C THR A 244 16.65 7.23 2.36
N LEU A 245 15.78 8.22 2.57
CA LEU A 245 14.60 8.42 1.75
C LEU A 245 14.96 8.72 0.29
N LEU A 246 15.96 9.54 0.03
CA LEU A 246 16.47 9.80 -1.32
C LEU A 246 17.02 8.54 -1.97
N LYS A 247 17.82 7.73 -1.25
CA LYS A 247 18.36 6.46 -1.75
C LYS A 247 17.26 5.46 -2.10
N ILE A 248 16.19 5.38 -1.30
CA ILE A 248 15.03 4.53 -1.60
C ILE A 248 14.32 5.02 -2.88
N GLY A 249 14.13 6.32 -3.02
CA GLY A 249 13.55 6.91 -4.22
C GLY A 249 14.37 6.65 -5.49
N GLU A 250 15.69 6.67 -5.39
CA GLU A 250 16.65 6.50 -6.48
C GLU A 250 17.09 5.04 -6.69
N PHE A 251 16.56 4.11 -5.90
CA PHE A 251 16.97 2.71 -5.97
C PHE A 251 16.74 2.12 -7.37
N SER A 252 17.76 1.42 -7.88
CA SER A 252 17.90 1.09 -9.31
C SER A 252 16.95 0.01 -9.86
N LEU A 253 16.06 -0.56 -9.04
CA LEU A 253 15.05 -1.50 -9.51
C LEU A 253 13.85 -0.78 -10.13
N ASP A 254 13.33 -1.28 -11.24
CA ASP A 254 12.15 -0.75 -11.92
C ASP A 254 10.92 -0.75 -11.00
N SER A 255 10.76 -1.81 -10.22
CA SER A 255 9.73 -1.91 -9.18
C SER A 255 10.35 -2.24 -7.82
N ILE A 256 9.79 -1.64 -6.79
CA ILE A 256 10.15 -1.92 -5.40
C ILE A 256 8.88 -2.25 -4.61
N SER A 257 8.90 -3.36 -3.88
CA SER A 257 7.82 -3.71 -2.96
C SER A 257 7.90 -2.88 -1.67
N ILE A 258 6.79 -2.82 -0.93
CA ILE A 258 6.76 -2.20 0.39
C ILE A 258 7.77 -2.87 1.33
N THR A 259 7.88 -4.20 1.27
CA THR A 259 8.85 -4.99 2.05
C THR A 259 10.28 -4.58 1.73
N LYS A 260 10.64 -4.53 0.44
CA LYS A 260 11.98 -4.08 0.00
C LYS A 260 12.31 -2.69 0.50
N ALA A 261 11.36 -1.74 0.42
CA ALA A 261 11.60 -0.37 0.86
C ALA A 261 11.89 -0.28 2.36
N TRP A 262 11.14 -1.00 3.20
CA TRP A 262 11.39 -1.02 4.64
C TRP A 262 12.67 -1.77 5.02
N VAL A 263 13.04 -2.81 4.27
CA VAL A 263 14.34 -3.50 4.43
C VAL A 263 15.48 -2.57 4.07
N LEU A 264 15.38 -1.82 2.96
CA LEU A 264 16.37 -0.81 2.58
C LEU A 264 16.46 0.33 3.61
N PHE A 265 15.33 0.81 4.11
CA PHE A 265 15.29 1.80 5.17
C PHE A 265 16.11 1.33 6.38
N ALA A 266 15.83 0.11 6.86
CA ALA A 266 16.57 -0.46 7.99
C ALA A 266 18.07 -0.63 7.70
N TYR A 267 18.41 -1.05 6.48
CA TYR A 267 19.80 -1.24 6.05
C TYR A 267 20.57 0.08 6.01
N TYR A 268 20.01 1.13 5.39
CA TYR A 268 20.68 2.42 5.28
C TYR A 268 20.75 3.17 6.63
N GLU A 269 19.71 3.06 7.47
CA GLU A 269 19.69 3.60 8.84
C GLU A 269 20.49 2.73 9.83
N ARG A 270 21.01 1.56 9.41
CA ARG A 270 21.75 0.62 10.24
C ARG A 270 21.00 0.19 11.51
N LEU A 271 19.71 -0.01 11.40
CA LEU A 271 18.85 -0.41 12.51
C LEU A 271 19.15 -1.87 12.93
N ASN A 272 19.06 -2.15 14.21
CA ASN A 272 18.91 -3.53 14.63
C ASN A 272 17.45 -4.01 14.48
N PRO A 273 17.18 -5.33 14.48
CA PRO A 273 15.81 -5.84 14.29
C PRO A 273 14.78 -5.32 15.29
N SER A 274 15.20 -5.01 16.54
CA SER A 274 14.29 -4.47 17.56
C SER A 274 13.93 -3.01 17.26
N GLN A 275 14.87 -2.23 16.78
CA GLN A 275 14.63 -0.85 16.34
C GLN A 275 13.72 -0.80 15.12
N LEU A 276 13.98 -1.64 14.12
CA LEU A 276 13.10 -1.77 12.94
C LEU A 276 11.66 -2.14 13.36
N LYS A 277 11.52 -3.10 14.28
CA LYS A 277 10.20 -3.46 14.82
C LYS A 277 9.49 -2.28 15.47
N ALA A 278 10.21 -1.42 16.18
CA ALA A 278 9.65 -0.21 16.80
C ALA A 278 9.18 0.78 15.74
N VAL A 279 10.00 1.07 14.72
CA VAL A 279 9.64 1.93 13.58
C VAL A 279 8.37 1.43 12.89
N LEU A 280 8.32 0.14 12.54
CA LEU A 280 7.14 -0.44 11.88
C LEU A 280 5.87 -0.36 12.73
N LYS A 281 5.99 -0.48 14.06
CA LYS A 281 4.87 -0.27 14.99
C LYS A 281 4.42 1.18 15.03
N ASN A 282 5.35 2.14 15.04
CA ASN A 282 5.03 3.55 14.99
C ASN A 282 4.28 3.89 13.69
N TRP A 283 4.65 3.26 12.59
CA TRP A 283 3.97 3.32 11.29
C TRP A 283 2.70 2.45 11.21
N LYS A 284 2.22 1.88 12.33
CA LYS A 284 0.98 1.09 12.40
C LYS A 284 0.93 -0.09 11.42
N SER A 285 2.07 -0.71 11.16
CA SER A 285 2.13 -1.93 10.35
C SER A 285 1.46 -3.10 11.06
N SER A 286 0.82 -3.99 10.28
CA SER A 286 0.23 -5.22 10.81
C SER A 286 1.32 -6.17 11.35
N ASN A 287 0.95 -7.08 12.24
CA ASN A 287 1.90 -8.06 12.76
C ASN A 287 2.48 -8.95 11.64
N GLU A 288 1.69 -9.28 10.64
CA GLU A 288 2.12 -10.02 9.47
C GLU A 288 3.15 -9.24 8.66
N GLN A 289 2.87 -7.98 8.33
CA GLN A 289 3.80 -7.10 7.63
C GLN A 289 5.11 -6.92 8.41
N ILE A 290 5.03 -6.72 9.73
CA ILE A 290 6.20 -6.62 10.60
C ILE A 290 7.02 -7.91 10.55
N SER A 291 6.39 -9.08 10.62
CA SER A 291 7.06 -10.37 10.55
C SER A 291 7.81 -10.55 9.24
N THR A 292 7.13 -10.29 8.11
CA THR A 292 7.72 -10.41 6.76
C THR A 292 8.92 -9.49 6.58
N ILE A 293 8.79 -8.21 6.95
CA ILE A 293 9.88 -7.23 6.82
C ILE A 293 11.07 -7.61 7.72
N LEU A 294 10.82 -8.04 8.97
CA LEU A 294 11.87 -8.48 9.88
C LEU A 294 12.60 -9.72 9.37
N THR A 295 11.88 -10.68 8.79
CA THR A 295 12.47 -11.87 8.17
C THR A 295 13.34 -11.45 6.99
N GLY A 296 12.85 -10.64 6.06
CA GLY A 296 13.63 -10.14 4.93
C GLY A 296 14.87 -9.36 5.37
N TYR A 297 14.75 -8.52 6.39
CA TYR A 297 15.90 -7.77 6.92
C TYR A 297 16.96 -8.67 7.56
N LYS A 298 16.56 -9.64 8.39
CA LYS A 298 17.48 -10.62 8.98
C LYS A 298 18.18 -11.46 7.90
N THR A 299 17.44 -11.87 6.89
CA THR A 299 17.96 -12.60 5.74
C THR A 299 18.97 -11.75 4.96
N LEU A 300 18.68 -10.47 4.70
CA LEU A 300 19.61 -9.53 4.07
C LEU A 300 20.92 -9.45 4.88
N LEU A 301 20.84 -9.22 6.19
CA LEU A 301 22.02 -9.15 7.05
C LEU A 301 22.82 -10.43 7.03
N ALA A 302 22.18 -11.61 7.11
CA ALA A 302 22.84 -12.90 7.02
C ALA A 302 23.54 -13.08 5.66
N ARG A 303 22.88 -12.71 4.55
CA ARG A 303 23.42 -12.79 3.20
C ARG A 303 24.61 -11.86 2.92
N LEU A 304 24.73 -10.77 3.65
CA LEU A 304 25.92 -9.92 3.60
C LEU A 304 27.16 -10.60 4.20
N GLU A 305 26.98 -11.58 5.09
CA GLU A 305 28.06 -12.27 5.82
C GLU A 305 28.33 -13.69 5.32
N ARG A 306 27.29 -14.40 4.83
CA ARG A 306 27.38 -15.82 4.42
C ARG A 306 26.56 -16.13 3.18
N GLU A 307 26.82 -17.29 2.59
CA GLU A 307 26.07 -17.84 1.47
C GLU A 307 24.78 -18.49 1.93
N TRP A 308 23.91 -18.85 0.97
CA TRP A 308 22.69 -19.61 1.26
C TRP A 308 23.04 -20.99 1.78
N ASP A 309 22.34 -21.40 2.82
CA ASP A 309 22.33 -22.74 3.38
C ASP A 309 20.88 -23.15 3.72
N ALA A 310 20.70 -24.42 4.11
CA ALA A 310 19.38 -24.95 4.43
C ALA A 310 18.73 -24.24 5.63
N PHE A 311 19.49 -23.73 6.58
CA PHE A 311 18.96 -22.99 7.74
C PHE A 311 18.39 -21.64 7.31
N LEU A 312 19.13 -20.90 6.49
CA LEU A 312 18.68 -19.61 6.01
C LEU A 312 17.44 -19.74 5.10
N ALA A 313 17.42 -20.77 4.25
CA ALA A 313 16.28 -21.09 3.39
C ALA A 313 15.05 -21.56 4.19
N TYR A 314 15.25 -22.30 5.28
CA TYR A 314 14.14 -22.70 6.16
C TYR A 314 13.49 -21.50 6.87
N ASP A 315 14.29 -20.53 7.30
CA ASP A 315 13.81 -19.35 8.03
C ASP A 315 13.21 -18.26 7.12
N CYS A 316 13.38 -18.34 5.81
CA CYS A 316 12.92 -17.34 4.85
C CYS A 316 12.04 -17.99 3.78
N PRO A 317 10.82 -17.50 3.51
CA PRO A 317 10.05 -17.93 2.35
C PRO A 317 10.79 -17.65 1.03
N GLU A 318 10.63 -18.52 0.03
CA GLU A 318 11.37 -18.46 -1.24
C GLU A 318 11.10 -17.16 -2.02
N ASP A 319 9.88 -16.68 -2.04
CA ASP A 319 9.48 -15.40 -2.65
C ASP A 319 10.19 -14.21 -1.98
N LEU A 320 10.28 -14.22 -0.66
CA LEU A 320 11.01 -13.21 0.10
C LEU A 320 12.53 -13.31 -0.12
N ALA A 321 13.06 -14.52 -0.26
CA ALA A 321 14.48 -14.73 -0.59
C ALA A 321 14.84 -14.14 -1.96
N ILE A 322 13.95 -14.25 -2.94
CA ILE A 322 14.11 -13.61 -4.26
C ILE A 322 14.19 -12.08 -4.07
N GLU A 323 13.27 -11.49 -3.30
CA GLU A 323 13.29 -10.05 -3.01
C GLU A 323 14.63 -9.61 -2.35
N VAL A 324 15.19 -10.42 -1.45
CA VAL A 324 16.47 -10.14 -0.81
C VAL A 324 17.64 -10.20 -1.81
N GLU A 325 17.67 -11.17 -2.72
CA GLU A 325 18.68 -11.21 -3.77
C GLU A 325 18.57 -10.03 -4.75
N GLU A 326 17.37 -9.58 -5.07
CA GLU A 326 17.14 -8.35 -5.84
C GLU A 326 17.66 -7.10 -5.11
N LEU A 327 17.47 -7.03 -3.78
CA LEU A 327 18.04 -5.95 -2.98
C LEU A 327 19.58 -5.98 -2.99
N LEU A 328 20.18 -7.17 -2.86
CA LEU A 328 21.65 -7.34 -2.93
C LEU A 328 22.18 -6.85 -4.29
N TYR A 329 21.48 -7.16 -5.39
CA TYR A 329 21.82 -6.63 -6.71
C TYR A 329 21.79 -5.09 -6.71
N GLY A 330 20.72 -4.48 -6.21
CA GLY A 330 20.54 -3.03 -6.20
C GLY A 330 21.50 -2.27 -5.28
N ILE A 331 22.08 -2.93 -4.25
CA ILE A 331 23.10 -2.34 -3.38
C ILE A 331 24.55 -2.76 -3.78
N ASP A 332 24.72 -3.31 -4.98
CA ASP A 332 26.02 -3.67 -5.56
C ASP A 332 26.76 -4.75 -4.75
N LYS A 333 26.01 -5.76 -4.29
CA LYS A 333 26.53 -6.91 -3.54
C LYS A 333 26.43 -8.20 -4.34
N LYS A 334 27.14 -9.24 -3.87
CA LYS A 334 27.16 -10.54 -4.53
C LYS A 334 25.78 -11.20 -4.51
N VAL A 335 25.17 -11.36 -5.67
CA VAL A 335 23.91 -12.06 -5.88
C VAL A 335 24.14 -13.55 -6.08
N GLN A 336 23.30 -14.40 -5.50
CA GLN A 336 23.40 -15.85 -5.58
C GLN A 336 22.04 -16.51 -5.90
N LEU A 337 21.27 -15.96 -6.83
CA LEU A 337 19.92 -16.41 -7.13
C LEU A 337 19.85 -17.90 -7.52
N GLU A 338 20.79 -18.38 -8.34
CA GLU A 338 20.81 -19.79 -8.76
C GLU A 338 21.22 -20.72 -7.61
N ALA A 339 22.21 -20.33 -6.80
CA ALA A 339 22.59 -21.08 -5.62
C ALA A 339 21.46 -21.11 -4.58
N MET A 340 20.75 -20.00 -4.41
CA MET A 340 19.55 -19.93 -3.57
C MET A 340 18.50 -20.94 -4.04
N LYS A 341 18.12 -20.91 -5.32
CA LYS A 341 17.13 -21.85 -5.89
C LYS A 341 17.54 -23.31 -5.69
N ASP A 342 18.81 -23.62 -5.85
CA ASP A 342 19.32 -24.97 -5.61
C ASP A 342 19.14 -25.41 -4.16
N VAL A 343 19.41 -24.53 -3.19
CA VAL A 343 19.16 -24.79 -1.77
C VAL A 343 17.67 -25.05 -1.49
N TYR A 344 16.76 -24.24 -2.05
CA TYR A 344 15.31 -24.44 -1.88
C TYR A 344 14.82 -25.73 -2.54
N LEU A 345 15.40 -26.12 -3.68
CA LEU A 345 15.05 -27.36 -4.38
C LEU A 345 15.43 -28.59 -3.53
N HIS A 346 16.55 -28.54 -2.82
CA HIS A 346 17.08 -29.65 -2.02
C HIS A 346 16.80 -29.51 -0.52
N LEU A 347 15.94 -28.55 -0.12
CA LEU A 347 15.61 -28.32 1.28
C LEU A 347 14.91 -29.56 1.87
N PRO A 348 15.47 -30.20 2.91
CA PRO A 348 14.95 -31.48 3.41
C PRO A 348 13.59 -31.36 4.12
N ILE A 349 13.30 -30.20 4.70
CA ILE A 349 12.03 -29.82 5.31
C ILE A 349 11.80 -28.31 5.12
N ARG A 350 10.53 -27.91 4.92
CA ARG A 350 10.11 -26.51 4.81
C ARG A 350 9.37 -26.00 6.04
N SER A 351 8.99 -26.92 6.93
CA SER A 351 8.32 -26.61 8.20
C SER A 351 8.48 -27.74 9.21
N MET A 352 8.29 -27.43 10.49
CA MET A 352 8.26 -28.42 11.56
C MET A 352 7.26 -29.55 11.33
N LYS A 353 6.19 -29.29 10.57
CA LYS A 353 5.13 -30.27 10.26
C LYS A 353 5.58 -31.35 9.29
N GLU A 354 6.66 -31.13 8.56
CA GLU A 354 7.22 -32.08 7.60
C GLU A 354 8.20 -33.06 8.24
N ILE A 355 8.61 -32.83 9.48
CA ILE A 355 9.39 -33.80 10.26
C ILE A 355 8.51 -35.05 10.44
N GLN A 356 9.08 -36.22 10.09
CA GLN A 356 8.34 -37.51 10.09
C GLN A 356 8.08 -38.06 11.49
N ILE A 357 7.98 -37.18 12.49
CA ILE A 357 7.54 -37.44 13.85
C ILE A 357 6.85 -36.20 14.43
N ASP A 358 5.86 -36.42 15.23
CA ASP A 358 5.19 -35.37 16.01
C ASP A 358 5.54 -35.46 17.50
N GLY A 359 4.96 -34.55 18.31
CA GLY A 359 5.20 -34.54 19.74
C GLY A 359 4.79 -35.84 20.46
N PHE A 360 3.81 -36.58 19.94
CA PHE A 360 3.41 -37.90 20.48
C PHE A 360 4.45 -38.97 20.18
N GLY A 361 4.95 -39.01 18.96
CA GLY A 361 6.03 -39.90 18.59
C GLY A 361 7.32 -39.63 19.36
N VAL A 362 7.67 -38.38 19.61
CA VAL A 362 8.81 -38.01 20.47
C VAL A 362 8.58 -38.50 21.91
N LYS A 363 7.38 -38.30 22.45
CA LYS A 363 7.01 -38.81 23.78
C LYS A 363 7.19 -40.34 23.87
N GLU A 364 6.75 -41.07 22.86
CA GLU A 364 6.89 -42.54 22.76
C GLU A 364 8.36 -42.96 22.67
N ALA A 365 9.14 -42.31 21.81
CA ALA A 365 10.57 -42.59 21.62
C ALA A 365 11.37 -42.42 22.91
N LEU A 366 11.01 -41.43 23.75
CA LEU A 366 11.61 -41.13 25.04
C LEU A 366 11.04 -41.99 26.19
N GLY A 367 9.95 -42.72 25.98
CA GLY A 367 9.29 -43.51 27.04
C GLY A 367 8.66 -42.66 28.14
N LEU A 368 8.22 -41.44 27.84
CA LEU A 368 7.64 -40.51 28.81
C LEU A 368 6.19 -40.81 29.12
N GLU A 369 5.77 -40.68 30.38
CA GLU A 369 4.36 -40.82 30.75
C GLU A 369 3.51 -39.63 30.34
N LYS A 370 4.05 -38.40 30.36
CA LYS A 370 3.36 -37.14 30.08
C LYS A 370 4.14 -36.27 29.09
N MET A 371 3.39 -35.42 28.39
CA MET A 371 3.98 -34.35 27.57
C MET A 371 4.75 -33.36 28.46
N GLY A 372 5.90 -32.90 28.02
CA GLY A 372 6.76 -31.96 28.76
C GLY A 372 7.58 -31.07 27.84
N PRO A 373 8.28 -30.05 28.39
CA PRO A 373 9.08 -29.11 27.61
C PRO A 373 10.17 -29.79 26.75
N ILE A 374 10.71 -30.92 27.21
CA ILE A 374 11.74 -31.71 26.51
C ILE A 374 11.31 -32.08 25.08
N ILE A 375 10.00 -32.26 24.80
CA ILE A 375 9.52 -32.59 23.48
C ILE A 375 9.80 -31.45 22.50
N GLY A 376 9.62 -30.19 22.93
CA GLY A 376 9.95 -29.02 22.11
C GLY A 376 11.47 -28.93 21.83
N GLU A 377 12.30 -29.23 22.81
CA GLU A 377 13.76 -29.24 22.67
C GLU A 377 14.19 -30.32 21.66
N VAL A 378 13.68 -31.54 21.81
CA VAL A 378 13.97 -32.65 20.86
C VAL A 378 13.54 -32.30 19.44
N LEU A 379 12.35 -31.71 19.25
CA LEU A 379 11.89 -31.31 17.92
C LEU A 379 12.76 -30.22 17.30
N GLN A 380 13.28 -29.26 18.08
CA GLN A 380 14.23 -28.25 17.60
C GLN A 380 15.59 -28.88 17.22
N ASP A 381 16.08 -29.81 18.02
CA ASP A 381 17.33 -30.52 17.72
C ASP A 381 17.18 -31.39 16.46
N LEU A 382 16.04 -32.10 16.31
CA LEU A 382 15.71 -32.84 15.08
C LEU A 382 15.69 -31.93 13.85
N GLN A 383 15.04 -30.76 13.94
CA GLN A 383 15.06 -29.78 12.88
C GLN A 383 16.48 -29.41 12.47
N SER A 384 17.33 -29.12 13.46
CA SER A 384 18.72 -28.75 13.23
C SER A 384 19.52 -29.86 12.58
N GLU A 385 19.38 -31.10 13.03
CA GLU A 385 20.08 -32.27 12.48
C GLU A 385 19.64 -32.59 11.06
N ILE A 386 18.34 -32.48 10.78
CA ILE A 386 17.76 -32.70 9.43
C ILE A 386 18.25 -31.60 8.48
N LEU A 387 18.15 -30.32 8.88
CA LEU A 387 18.61 -29.20 8.04
C LEU A 387 20.10 -29.24 7.76
N SER A 388 20.90 -29.73 8.71
CA SER A 388 22.38 -29.92 8.50
C SER A 388 22.72 -31.13 7.63
N GLY A 389 21.75 -31.98 7.27
CA GLY A 389 21.95 -33.21 6.52
C GLY A 389 22.58 -34.34 7.34
N ARG A 390 22.73 -34.19 8.68
CA ARG A 390 23.25 -35.25 9.56
C ARG A 390 22.23 -36.30 9.90
N LEU A 391 20.93 -35.99 9.77
CA LEU A 391 19.81 -36.90 10.01
C LEU A 391 18.88 -36.92 8.81
N ILE A 392 18.58 -38.13 8.33
CA ILE A 392 17.56 -38.31 7.28
C ILE A 392 16.18 -38.18 7.92
N ASN A 393 15.30 -37.43 7.26
CA ASN A 393 13.91 -37.22 7.72
C ASN A 393 13.05 -38.48 7.47
N GLU A 394 13.40 -39.58 8.10
CA GLU A 394 12.67 -40.85 8.09
C GLU A 394 12.38 -41.30 9.52
N ASN A 395 11.18 -41.83 9.75
CA ASN A 395 10.69 -42.17 11.08
C ASN A 395 11.66 -43.10 11.84
N THR A 396 12.18 -44.14 11.19
CA THR A 396 13.14 -45.10 11.78
C THR A 396 14.44 -44.47 12.21
N GLU A 397 15.01 -43.59 11.39
CA GLU A 397 16.24 -42.86 11.66
C GLU A 397 16.04 -41.86 12.81
N ILE A 398 14.90 -41.14 12.80
CA ILE A 398 14.54 -40.17 13.85
C ILE A 398 14.37 -40.89 15.19
N PHE A 399 13.62 -41.99 15.26
CA PHE A 399 13.46 -42.77 16.49
C PHE A 399 14.82 -43.28 17.05
N SER A 400 15.69 -43.78 16.17
CA SER A 400 17.01 -44.21 16.56
C SER A 400 17.87 -43.08 17.10
N TRP A 401 17.82 -41.93 16.43
CA TRP A 401 18.54 -40.73 16.87
C TRP A 401 18.07 -40.22 18.24
N ILE A 402 16.74 -40.15 18.48
CA ILE A 402 16.18 -39.74 19.77
C ILE A 402 16.66 -40.66 20.90
N ARG A 403 16.60 -41.98 20.71
CA ARG A 403 17.00 -42.93 21.71
C ARG A 403 18.49 -42.86 22.05
N ASN A 404 19.35 -42.62 21.06
CA ASN A 404 20.76 -42.51 21.25
C ASN A 404 21.19 -41.21 21.94
N ASN A 405 20.48 -40.12 21.72
CA ASN A 405 20.90 -38.79 22.22
C ASN A 405 20.18 -38.34 23.50
N PHE A 406 19.01 -38.91 23.82
CA PHE A 406 18.20 -38.48 24.98
C PHE A 406 17.86 -39.56 25.99
N ASN A 407 18.23 -40.85 25.74
CA ASN A 407 17.93 -41.93 26.69
C ASN A 407 19.00 -42.14 27.77
N GLU A 408 20.09 -41.37 27.82
CA GLU A 408 21.12 -41.47 28.86
C GLU A 408 20.84 -40.71 30.16
N SER A 409 19.58 -40.25 30.37
CA SER A 409 19.16 -39.59 31.61
C SER A 409 18.20 -40.45 32.42
N LYS A 410 18.66 -41.65 32.86
CA LYS A 410 18.09 -42.39 33.96
C LYS A 410 19.06 -42.46 35.12
#